data_ab2d083421958f4b7a984865dc2e3f1b
#
_entry.id   ab2d083421958f4b7a984865dc2e3f1b
#
_cell.length_a   1.000
_cell.length_b   1.000
_cell.length_c   1.000
_cell.angle_alpha   90.00
_cell.angle_beta   90.00
_cell.angle_gamma   90.00
#
_symmetry.space_group_name_H-M   'P 1'
#
loop_
_entity.id
_entity.type
_entity.pdbx_description
1 polymer ?
#
loop_
_entity_poly.entity_id
_entity_poly.type
_entity_poly.pdbx_seq_one_letter_code
_entity_poly.pdbx_strand_id
1 'polypeptide(L)'
;MWLHVLVLAPLRSFVQSKVRRYRPLIICLTRSNMPLNPEISRFIREHLDDNPDQLLWKKNEYPDDRVVVAVEQIQARENIKEKLPLWYACRDIFYPSKLSTEQCSSETTAPYKARLATGNSLCDLTGGLGVDTYFFSRQIGKVTYVERNESYCEAARSNFLALGATNIEVIHANATTVANQVIADTYYIDPARRTTDNKRVFALTDYAPNVLEIKETLLRQGQRLIIKISPMADLSAVLQLLPETTDVHVVSVRNECKELLFVLGKKRTSQAVNIHTVNFATDTEQYFSFLLEEEKDAQPRYTSHIGSYLYEPNSSVLKSGAFKLVANRYGLEKLHPHSHLYTSDHLVEDFPGRAFQVKEILDFSSKLLKQISRTIPKANITTHDNP
;
A
#
# COMPACT_ATOMS: atom_id res chain seq x y z
N MET A 1 -33.80 -19.90 7.23
CA MET A 1 -32.39 -19.60 6.98
C MET A 1 -31.84 -20.72 6.10
N TRP A 2 -31.69 -20.45 4.79
CA TRP A 2 -31.22 -21.46 3.84
C TRP A 2 -29.72 -21.27 3.70
N LEU A 3 -28.93 -22.22 4.13
CA LEU A 3 -27.49 -22.22 3.92
C LEU A 3 -27.21 -23.09 2.70
N HIS A 4 -26.77 -22.49 1.60
CA HIS A 4 -26.41 -23.22 0.40
C HIS A 4 -24.88 -23.36 0.31
N VAL A 5 -24.41 -24.51 -0.17
CA VAL A 5 -23.01 -24.71 -0.54
C VAL A 5 -22.87 -24.47 -2.02
N LEU A 6 -22.03 -23.49 -2.39
CA LEU A 6 -21.74 -23.14 -3.78
C LEU A 6 -20.45 -23.84 -4.22
N VAL A 7 -20.52 -24.62 -5.29
CA VAL A 7 -19.34 -25.15 -5.97
C VAL A 7 -18.99 -24.18 -7.09
N LEU A 8 -17.87 -23.46 -6.92
CA LEU A 8 -17.42 -22.41 -7.82
C LEU A 8 -16.15 -22.83 -8.54
N ALA A 9 -16.07 -22.49 -9.83
CA ALA A 9 -14.83 -22.62 -10.60
C ALA A 9 -14.30 -21.21 -10.91
N PRO A 10 -13.02 -20.89 -10.63
CA PRO A 10 -12.44 -19.61 -10.97
C PRO A 10 -12.36 -19.48 -12.49
N LEU A 11 -12.81 -18.34 -13.00
CA LEU A 11 -12.64 -17.97 -14.40
C LEU A 11 -11.22 -17.40 -14.57
N ARG A 12 -10.45 -17.98 -15.48
CA ARG A 12 -9.16 -17.40 -15.88
C ARG A 12 -9.47 -16.21 -16.80
N SER A 13 -9.11 -15.01 -16.36
CA SER A 13 -9.20 -13.82 -17.18
C SER A 13 -8.22 -13.92 -18.36
N PHE A 14 -8.75 -13.98 -19.58
CA PHE A 14 -7.97 -13.79 -20.82
C PHE A 14 -7.95 -12.30 -21.16
N VAL A 15 -7.25 -11.51 -20.40
CA VAL A 15 -6.94 -10.13 -20.79
C VAL A 15 -5.43 -10.01 -20.89
N GLN A 16 -4.91 -10.10 -22.11
CA GLN A 16 -3.54 -9.70 -22.40
C GLN A 16 -3.44 -8.17 -22.37
N SER A 17 -3.31 -7.58 -21.20
CA SER A 17 -2.82 -6.22 -21.09
C SER A 17 -1.30 -6.26 -21.13
N LYS A 18 -0.71 -5.66 -22.19
CA LYS A 18 0.73 -5.42 -22.29
C LYS A 18 1.12 -4.41 -21.20
N VAL A 19 1.37 -4.88 -20.00
CA VAL A 19 2.06 -4.10 -18.98
C VAL A 19 3.50 -3.93 -19.48
N ARG A 20 3.83 -2.72 -19.95
CA ARG A 20 5.21 -2.33 -20.19
C ARG A 20 5.94 -2.36 -18.85
N ARG A 21 6.62 -3.47 -18.57
CA ARG A 21 7.59 -3.54 -17.48
C ARG A 21 8.70 -2.54 -17.79
N TYR A 22 8.65 -1.39 -17.14
CA TYR A 22 9.79 -0.51 -17.07
C TYR A 22 10.91 -1.27 -16.35
N ARG A 23 11.92 -1.70 -17.10
CA ARG A 23 13.22 -2.06 -16.52
C ARG A 23 14.07 -0.78 -16.54
N PRO A 24 14.20 -0.05 -15.42
CA PRO A 24 15.17 1.03 -15.36
C PRO A 24 16.56 0.41 -15.47
N LEU A 25 17.38 0.96 -16.35
CA LEU A 25 18.81 0.66 -16.39
C LEU A 25 19.40 1.27 -15.11
N ILE A 26 19.72 0.45 -14.13
CA ILE A 26 20.38 0.91 -12.90
C ILE A 26 21.87 1.01 -13.25
N ILE A 27 22.35 2.22 -13.42
CA ILE A 27 23.78 2.50 -13.37
C ILE A 27 24.11 2.67 -11.89
N CYS A 28 24.55 1.60 -11.25
CA CYS A 28 25.08 1.66 -9.90
C CYS A 28 26.38 2.44 -9.95
N LEU A 29 26.37 3.70 -9.50
CA LEU A 29 27.57 4.51 -9.43
C LEU A 29 28.44 3.98 -8.29
N THR A 30 29.56 3.35 -8.63
CA THR A 30 30.51 2.71 -7.73
C THR A 30 31.34 3.70 -6.90
N ARG A 31 30.68 4.57 -6.12
CA ARG A 31 31.31 5.31 -5.01
C ARG A 31 30.47 5.13 -3.77
N SER A 32 30.87 4.18 -2.95
CA SER A 32 30.23 3.86 -1.68
C SER A 32 30.49 4.99 -0.67
N ASN A 33 29.42 5.70 -0.38
CA ASN A 33 29.33 6.59 0.79
C ASN A 33 28.36 5.95 1.81
N MET A 34 28.55 4.66 2.13
CA MET A 34 27.80 4.09 3.25
C MET A 34 28.11 4.88 4.53
N PRO A 35 27.13 5.08 5.43
CA PRO A 35 27.31 5.81 6.70
C PRO A 35 28.12 5.01 7.74
N LEU A 36 29.08 4.23 7.29
CA LEU A 36 29.91 3.32 8.06
C LEU A 36 31.37 3.48 7.65
N ASN A 37 32.26 3.07 8.55
CA ASN A 37 33.67 2.91 8.24
C ASN A 37 33.85 2.16 6.90
N PRO A 38 34.74 2.63 5.99
CA PRO A 38 34.97 2.01 4.69
C PRO A 38 35.32 0.51 4.75
N GLU A 39 35.99 0.07 5.81
CA GLU A 39 36.32 -1.35 6.02
C GLU A 39 35.09 -2.18 6.34
N ILE A 40 34.20 -1.69 7.20
CA ILE A 40 32.92 -2.35 7.51
C ILE A 40 32.04 -2.39 6.27
N SER A 41 31.96 -1.28 5.51
CA SER A 41 31.21 -1.21 4.26
C SER A 41 31.69 -2.21 3.21
N ARG A 42 33.03 -2.41 3.12
CA ARG A 42 33.62 -3.43 2.24
C ARG A 42 33.25 -4.82 2.73
N PHE A 43 33.41 -5.10 4.01
CA PHE A 43 33.10 -6.38 4.63
C PHE A 43 31.62 -6.77 4.39
N ILE A 44 30.68 -5.83 4.59
CA ILE A 44 29.26 -6.07 4.31
C ILE A 44 29.06 -6.49 2.85
N ARG A 45 29.64 -5.76 1.87
CA ARG A 45 29.50 -6.08 0.46
C ARG A 45 30.05 -7.45 0.07
N GLU A 46 31.16 -7.84 0.66
CA GLU A 46 31.80 -9.13 0.40
C GLU A 46 30.97 -10.29 0.95
N HIS A 47 30.22 -10.07 2.03
CA HIS A 47 29.48 -11.10 2.76
C HIS A 47 27.93 -11.05 2.54
N LEU A 48 27.41 -10.19 1.65
CA LEU A 48 25.95 -10.01 1.45
C LEU A 48 25.21 -11.28 1.04
N ASP A 49 25.89 -12.24 0.45
CA ASP A 49 25.30 -13.48 -0.04
C ASP A 49 25.63 -14.67 0.88
N ASP A 50 26.30 -14.43 2.01
CA ASP A 50 26.65 -15.46 2.99
C ASP A 50 25.44 -15.85 3.85
N ASN A 51 25.55 -17.07 4.43
CA ASN A 51 24.58 -17.49 5.44
C ASN A 51 24.80 -16.69 6.74
N PRO A 52 23.80 -15.95 7.24
CA PRO A 52 23.95 -15.07 8.41
C PRO A 52 24.34 -15.83 9.68
N ASP A 53 23.85 -17.06 9.89
CA ASP A 53 24.18 -17.85 11.08
C ASP A 53 25.63 -18.30 11.06
N GLN A 54 26.13 -18.75 9.89
CA GLN A 54 27.54 -19.15 9.71
C GLN A 54 28.47 -17.95 9.85
N LEU A 55 28.07 -16.78 9.35
CA LEU A 55 28.84 -15.56 9.49
C LEU A 55 28.94 -15.14 10.96
N LEU A 56 27.85 -15.27 11.73
CA LEU A 56 27.80 -14.92 13.14
C LEU A 56 28.76 -15.74 13.99
N TRP A 57 29.02 -17.00 13.64
CA TRP A 57 30.02 -17.85 14.34
C TRP A 57 31.44 -17.30 14.25
N LYS A 58 31.75 -16.51 13.21
CA LYS A 58 33.05 -15.87 13.02
C LYS A 58 33.19 -14.53 13.75
N LYS A 59 32.20 -14.14 14.57
CA LYS A 59 32.21 -12.83 15.27
C LYS A 59 33.51 -12.58 16.05
N ASN A 60 34.03 -13.60 16.71
CA ASN A 60 35.25 -13.48 17.53
C ASN A 60 36.57 -13.43 16.72
N GLU A 61 36.50 -13.62 15.40
CA GLU A 61 37.66 -13.51 14.51
C GLU A 61 37.96 -12.03 14.15
N TYR A 62 37.01 -11.11 14.43
CA TYR A 62 37.13 -9.71 14.10
C TYR A 62 37.08 -8.83 15.34
N PRO A 63 37.88 -7.76 15.39
CA PRO A 63 38.02 -6.91 16.59
C PRO A 63 36.87 -5.93 16.82
N ASP A 64 35.95 -5.80 15.85
CA ASP A 64 34.85 -4.85 15.86
C ASP A 64 33.50 -5.54 15.54
N ASP A 65 32.42 -4.77 15.53
CA ASP A 65 31.06 -5.26 15.31
C ASP A 65 30.72 -5.51 13.82
N ARG A 66 31.70 -5.53 12.90
CA ARG A 66 31.47 -5.69 11.45
C ARG A 66 30.62 -6.90 11.10
N VAL A 67 30.81 -8.02 11.79
CA VAL A 67 30.04 -9.26 11.60
C VAL A 67 28.59 -9.06 11.99
N VAL A 68 28.31 -8.43 13.12
CA VAL A 68 26.94 -8.18 13.60
C VAL A 68 26.22 -7.26 12.63
N VAL A 69 26.87 -6.17 12.23
CA VAL A 69 26.32 -5.22 11.26
C VAL A 69 26.05 -5.90 9.90
N ALA A 70 26.99 -6.74 9.42
CA ALA A 70 26.80 -7.47 8.16
C ALA A 70 25.59 -8.43 8.23
N VAL A 71 25.46 -9.17 9.34
CA VAL A 71 24.30 -10.07 9.55
C VAL A 71 22.99 -9.28 9.56
N GLU A 72 22.92 -8.13 10.23
CA GLU A 72 21.74 -7.25 10.20
C GLU A 72 21.41 -6.77 8.78
N GLN A 73 22.42 -6.40 7.98
CA GLN A 73 22.25 -5.98 6.60
C GLN A 73 21.75 -7.12 5.69
N ILE A 74 22.29 -8.33 5.85
CA ILE A 74 21.85 -9.52 5.11
C ILE A 74 20.37 -9.80 5.41
N GLN A 75 20.00 -9.84 6.70
CA GLN A 75 18.62 -10.08 7.12
C GLN A 75 17.66 -8.99 6.65
N ALA A 76 18.04 -7.73 6.75
CA ALA A 76 17.26 -6.60 6.28
C ALA A 76 17.05 -6.68 4.75
N ARG A 77 18.10 -7.04 4.01
CA ARG A 77 18.06 -7.21 2.55
C ARG A 77 17.15 -8.36 2.14
N GLU A 78 17.20 -9.50 2.78
CA GLU A 78 16.30 -10.64 2.47
C GLU A 78 14.82 -10.28 2.73
N ASN A 79 14.52 -9.50 3.78
CA ASN A 79 13.15 -9.05 4.07
C ASN A 79 12.53 -8.22 2.96
N ILE A 80 13.34 -7.50 2.16
CA ILE A 80 12.82 -6.60 1.12
C ILE A 80 12.82 -7.21 -0.28
N LYS A 81 13.36 -8.40 -0.47
CA LYS A 81 13.60 -9.05 -1.76
C LYS A 81 12.39 -9.04 -2.70
N GLU A 82 11.21 -9.42 -2.18
CA GLU A 82 9.96 -9.40 -2.95
C GLU A 82 9.29 -8.02 -2.96
N LYS A 83 9.47 -7.26 -1.89
CA LYS A 83 8.81 -5.98 -1.66
C LYS A 83 9.49 -4.84 -2.42
N LEU A 84 10.82 -4.87 -2.52
CA LEU A 84 11.67 -3.85 -3.13
C LEU A 84 12.75 -4.48 -4.04
N PRO A 85 12.39 -5.14 -5.14
CA PRO A 85 13.33 -5.85 -5.99
C PRO A 85 14.43 -4.95 -6.60
N LEU A 86 14.13 -3.69 -6.91
CA LEU A 86 15.10 -2.71 -7.40
C LEU A 86 16.14 -2.36 -6.33
N TRP A 87 15.67 -2.12 -5.10
CA TRP A 87 16.55 -1.86 -3.96
C TRP A 87 17.39 -3.09 -3.61
N TYR A 88 16.78 -4.28 -3.64
CA TYR A 88 17.47 -5.55 -3.43
C TYR A 88 18.59 -5.78 -4.46
N ALA A 89 18.39 -5.40 -5.72
CA ALA A 89 19.39 -5.52 -6.77
C ALA A 89 20.58 -4.57 -6.57
N CYS A 90 20.42 -3.46 -5.88
CA CYS A 90 21.49 -2.51 -5.58
C CYS A 90 22.24 -2.96 -4.31
N ARG A 91 23.50 -3.40 -4.46
CA ARG A 91 24.33 -3.93 -3.36
C ARG A 91 24.85 -2.84 -2.41
N ASP A 92 24.77 -1.57 -2.81
CA ASP A 92 25.25 -0.43 -2.03
C ASP A 92 24.16 0.21 -1.15
N ILE A 93 22.98 -0.41 -1.05
CA ILE A 93 21.93 0.02 -0.14
C ILE A 93 22.27 -0.35 1.29
N PHE A 94 22.10 0.61 2.19
CA PHE A 94 22.22 0.43 3.62
C PHE A 94 20.86 0.54 4.30
N TYR A 95 20.57 -0.41 5.18
CA TYR A 95 19.31 -0.47 5.94
C TYR A 95 19.55 -0.04 7.38
N PRO A 96 19.01 1.11 7.83
CA PRO A 96 19.30 1.65 9.17
C PRO A 96 18.72 0.80 10.30
N SER A 97 17.71 -0.01 10.03
CA SER A 97 17.13 -0.97 10.97
C SER A 97 16.29 -2.03 10.25
N LYS A 98 16.08 -3.17 10.90
CA LYS A 98 15.13 -4.19 10.43
C LYS A 98 13.71 -3.63 10.34
N LEU A 99 13.29 -2.83 11.32
CA LEU A 99 11.98 -2.19 11.34
C LEU A 99 11.74 -1.30 10.11
N SER A 100 12.78 -0.60 9.64
CA SER A 100 12.67 0.23 8.42
C SER A 100 12.28 -0.56 7.18
N THR A 101 12.74 -1.80 7.07
CA THR A 101 12.42 -2.70 5.94
C THR A 101 11.03 -3.30 6.05
N GLU A 102 10.57 -3.57 7.27
CA GLU A 102 9.23 -4.12 7.52
C GLU A 102 8.14 -3.08 7.23
N GLN A 103 8.34 -1.83 7.66
CA GLN A 103 7.33 -0.76 7.61
C GLN A 103 7.36 0.08 6.33
N CYS A 104 8.42 0.03 5.52
CA CYS A 104 8.49 0.82 4.29
C CYS A 104 7.40 0.46 3.27
N SER A 105 7.14 1.37 2.35
CA SER A 105 6.31 1.13 1.17
C SER A 105 6.90 0.05 0.25
N SER A 106 6.09 -0.52 -0.62
CA SER A 106 6.54 -1.45 -1.67
C SER A 106 6.83 -0.72 -2.98
N GLU A 107 7.62 -1.33 -3.86
CA GLU A 107 7.81 -0.87 -5.24
C GLU A 107 6.54 -1.00 -6.10
N THR A 108 5.51 -1.66 -5.60
CA THR A 108 4.19 -1.70 -6.22
C THR A 108 3.40 -0.44 -5.91
N THR A 109 3.37 0.00 -4.63
CA THR A 109 2.51 1.11 -4.20
C THR A 109 3.18 2.47 -4.29
N ALA A 110 4.51 2.57 -4.17
CA ALA A 110 5.23 3.84 -4.21
C ALA A 110 5.12 4.57 -5.58
N PRO A 111 5.22 3.91 -6.75
CA PRO A 111 4.97 4.57 -8.04
C PRO A 111 3.53 5.08 -8.19
N TYR A 112 2.55 4.40 -7.59
CA TYR A 112 1.18 4.86 -7.59
C TYR A 112 1.03 6.18 -6.81
N LYS A 113 1.62 6.26 -5.62
CA LYS A 113 1.66 7.50 -4.82
C LYS A 113 2.35 8.64 -5.57
N ALA A 114 3.44 8.34 -6.26
CA ALA A 114 4.16 9.34 -7.03
C ALA A 114 3.30 10.01 -8.11
N ARG A 115 2.37 9.27 -8.74
CA ARG A 115 1.42 9.83 -9.72
C ARG A 115 0.43 10.83 -9.12
N LEU A 116 0.24 10.83 -7.80
CA LEU A 116 -0.67 11.74 -7.11
C LEU A 116 -0.03 13.10 -6.82
N ALA A 117 1.30 13.20 -6.91
CA ALA A 117 2.02 14.44 -6.72
C ALA A 117 1.77 15.41 -7.89
N THR A 118 1.73 16.71 -7.61
CA THR A 118 1.56 17.78 -8.59
C THR A 118 2.60 18.87 -8.38
N GLY A 119 2.86 19.66 -9.41
CA GLY A 119 3.89 20.71 -9.37
C GLY A 119 5.29 20.18 -9.66
N ASN A 120 6.31 20.99 -9.38
CA ASN A 120 7.71 20.68 -9.64
C ASN A 120 8.52 20.41 -8.37
N SER A 121 7.94 20.64 -7.19
CA SER A 121 8.56 20.44 -5.89
C SER A 121 7.68 19.60 -4.96
N LEU A 122 8.32 18.69 -4.19
CA LEU A 122 7.64 17.87 -3.19
C LEU A 122 8.47 17.83 -1.90
N CYS A 123 7.79 17.90 -0.76
CA CYS A 123 8.38 17.65 0.55
C CYS A 123 7.73 16.41 1.19
N ASP A 124 8.54 15.37 1.39
CA ASP A 124 8.19 14.20 2.20
C ASP A 124 8.59 14.48 3.65
N LEU A 125 7.58 14.67 4.51
CA LEU A 125 7.75 15.06 5.91
C LEU A 125 8.05 13.87 6.85
N THR A 126 8.04 12.64 6.31
CA THR A 126 8.19 11.39 7.07
C THR A 126 9.00 10.37 6.29
N GLY A 127 10.20 10.75 5.91
CA GLY A 127 10.99 10.03 4.90
C GLY A 127 11.27 8.55 5.17
N GLY A 128 11.50 8.16 6.44
CA GLY A 128 11.73 6.76 6.79
C GLY A 128 12.88 6.13 6.00
N LEU A 129 12.68 4.93 5.42
CA LEU A 129 13.68 4.29 4.56
C LEU A 129 13.92 5.06 3.23
N GLY A 130 13.00 5.96 2.84
CA GLY A 130 13.13 6.78 1.65
C GLY A 130 12.52 6.19 0.37
N VAL A 131 11.76 5.09 0.46
CA VAL A 131 11.20 4.43 -0.73
C VAL A 131 10.23 5.35 -1.45
N ASP A 132 9.26 5.95 -0.76
CA ASP A 132 8.29 6.87 -1.36
C ASP A 132 9.00 8.11 -1.94
N THR A 133 9.93 8.69 -1.17
CA THR A 133 10.77 9.82 -1.63
C THR A 133 11.51 9.51 -2.92
N TYR A 134 12.12 8.32 -3.03
CA TYR A 134 12.81 7.88 -4.24
C TYR A 134 11.87 7.85 -5.44
N PHE A 135 10.65 7.28 -5.29
CA PHE A 135 9.70 7.22 -6.39
C PHE A 135 9.12 8.61 -6.74
N PHE A 136 8.93 9.49 -5.77
CA PHE A 136 8.59 10.89 -6.03
C PHE A 136 9.69 11.57 -6.87
N SER A 137 10.96 11.35 -6.56
CA SER A 137 12.08 11.95 -7.29
C SER A 137 12.17 11.55 -8.77
N ARG A 138 11.52 10.46 -9.15
CA ARG A 138 11.44 10.02 -10.56
C ARG A 138 10.44 10.82 -11.39
N GLN A 139 9.59 11.63 -10.77
CA GLN A 139 8.53 12.40 -11.44
C GLN A 139 8.59 13.89 -11.12
N ILE A 140 9.13 14.26 -9.97
CA ILE A 140 9.19 15.63 -9.45
C ILE A 140 10.62 16.18 -9.58
N GLY A 141 10.74 17.42 -10.03
CA GLY A 141 12.05 18.04 -10.32
C GLY A 141 12.90 18.26 -9.06
N LYS A 142 12.30 18.64 -7.93
CA LYS A 142 12.98 18.81 -6.63
C LYS A 142 12.19 18.10 -5.54
N VAL A 143 12.84 17.20 -4.79
CA VAL A 143 12.25 16.51 -3.64
C VAL A 143 13.04 16.82 -2.38
N THR A 144 12.34 17.15 -1.31
CA THR A 144 12.91 17.32 0.03
C THR A 144 12.46 16.14 0.88
N TYR A 145 13.42 15.39 1.41
CA TYR A 145 13.23 14.31 2.36
C TYR A 145 13.46 14.85 3.77
N VAL A 146 12.50 14.71 4.66
CA VAL A 146 12.60 15.11 6.07
C VAL A 146 12.43 13.90 6.97
N GLU A 147 13.38 13.68 7.88
CA GLU A 147 13.33 12.58 8.83
C GLU A 147 13.95 13.04 10.17
N ARG A 148 13.35 12.63 11.28
CA ARG A 148 13.76 12.99 12.63
C ARG A 148 14.91 12.14 13.18
N ASN A 149 15.14 10.98 12.58
CA ASN A 149 16.19 10.06 13.01
C ASN A 149 17.43 10.27 12.13
N GLU A 150 18.55 10.62 12.76
CA GLU A 150 19.80 10.92 12.08
C GLU A 150 20.33 9.73 11.28
N SER A 151 20.30 8.53 11.85
CA SER A 151 20.79 7.33 11.16
C SER A 151 20.00 7.00 9.88
N TYR A 152 18.72 7.32 9.86
CA TYR A 152 17.89 7.20 8.66
C TYR A 152 18.24 8.26 7.61
N CYS A 153 18.56 9.49 8.03
CA CYS A 153 19.04 10.55 7.13
C CYS A 153 20.37 10.18 6.48
N GLU A 154 21.31 9.63 7.26
CA GLU A 154 22.62 9.17 6.75
C GLU A 154 22.45 8.04 5.74
N ALA A 155 21.63 7.03 6.09
CA ALA A 155 21.29 5.94 5.18
C ALA A 155 20.65 6.46 3.89
N ALA A 156 19.67 7.36 4.01
CA ALA A 156 18.95 7.93 2.86
C ALA A 156 19.88 8.68 1.90
N ARG A 157 20.83 9.50 2.41
CA ARG A 157 21.81 10.19 1.55
C ARG A 157 22.65 9.22 0.74
N SER A 158 23.14 8.16 1.37
CA SER A 158 23.90 7.10 0.70
C SER A 158 23.06 6.34 -0.32
N ASN A 159 21.86 5.92 0.09
CA ASN A 159 20.96 5.10 -0.71
C ASN A 159 20.47 5.84 -1.97
N PHE A 160 20.10 7.12 -1.84
CA PHE A 160 19.68 7.92 -2.99
C PHE A 160 20.79 8.10 -4.01
N LEU A 161 22.03 8.30 -3.56
CA LEU A 161 23.19 8.33 -4.46
C LEU A 161 23.41 6.98 -5.16
N ALA A 162 23.35 5.87 -4.42
CA ALA A 162 23.48 4.53 -4.97
C ALA A 162 22.39 4.20 -6.01
N LEU A 163 21.18 4.73 -5.80
CA LEU A 163 20.05 4.60 -6.73
C LEU A 163 20.04 5.64 -7.86
N GLY A 164 21.03 6.53 -7.91
CA GLY A 164 21.16 7.56 -8.94
C GLY A 164 20.13 8.71 -8.84
N ALA A 165 19.54 8.93 -7.67
CA ALA A 165 18.63 10.03 -7.41
C ALA A 165 19.43 11.26 -6.90
N THR A 166 19.58 12.26 -7.77
CA THR A 166 20.41 13.46 -7.50
C THR A 166 19.59 14.71 -7.17
N ASN A 167 18.27 14.63 -7.24
CA ASN A 167 17.34 15.74 -7.03
C ASN A 167 16.62 15.65 -5.68
N ILE A 168 17.19 14.91 -4.71
CA ILE A 168 16.65 14.76 -3.37
C ILE A 168 17.56 15.49 -2.38
N GLU A 169 16.99 16.44 -1.64
CA GLU A 169 17.61 17.11 -0.49
C GLU A 169 17.20 16.41 0.79
N VAL A 170 18.17 16.01 1.64
CA VAL A 170 17.92 15.31 2.92
C VAL A 170 18.09 16.26 4.08
N ILE A 171 17.03 16.47 4.83
CA ILE A 171 16.97 17.32 6.03
C ILE A 171 16.73 16.47 7.27
N HIS A 172 17.66 16.52 8.24
CA HIS A 172 17.47 15.93 9.57
C HIS A 172 16.69 16.92 10.44
N ALA A 173 15.39 16.70 10.59
CA ALA A 173 14.51 17.57 11.37
C ALA A 173 13.19 16.89 11.73
N ASN A 174 12.45 17.48 12.67
CA ASN A 174 11.07 17.08 12.93
C ASN A 174 10.13 17.73 11.91
N ALA A 175 9.18 16.97 11.38
CA ALA A 175 8.18 17.44 10.44
C ALA A 175 7.43 18.71 10.89
N THR A 176 7.05 18.78 12.17
CA THR A 176 6.34 19.97 12.73
C THR A 176 7.20 21.23 12.72
N THR A 177 8.50 21.09 12.92
CA THR A 177 9.44 22.23 12.87
C THR A 177 9.64 22.71 11.45
N VAL A 178 9.74 21.78 10.49
CA VAL A 178 10.04 22.08 9.08
C VAL A 178 8.80 22.56 8.32
N ALA A 179 7.61 22.21 8.77
CA ALA A 179 6.35 22.54 8.09
C ALA A 179 6.17 24.04 7.77
N ASN A 180 6.78 24.94 8.57
CA ASN A 180 6.75 26.40 8.34
C ASN A 180 7.94 26.92 7.50
N GLN A 181 8.94 26.09 7.23
CA GLN A 181 10.23 26.52 6.66
C GLN A 181 10.41 26.04 5.21
N VAL A 182 9.92 24.84 4.90
CA VAL A 182 10.06 24.25 3.55
C VAL A 182 8.79 24.48 2.75
N ILE A 183 8.94 25.19 1.63
CA ILE A 183 7.86 25.45 0.68
C ILE A 183 7.96 24.45 -0.46
N ALA A 184 6.86 23.75 -0.75
CA ALA A 184 6.75 22.80 -1.84
C ALA A 184 5.34 22.85 -2.46
N ASP A 185 5.22 22.42 -3.72
CA ASP A 185 3.93 22.32 -4.41
C ASP A 185 3.08 21.19 -3.82
N THR A 186 3.71 20.06 -3.54
CA THR A 186 3.08 18.89 -2.90
C THR A 186 3.80 18.55 -1.59
N TYR A 187 3.02 18.27 -0.57
CA TYR A 187 3.51 17.66 0.67
C TYR A 187 3.02 16.22 0.77
N TYR A 188 3.88 15.35 1.27
CA TYR A 188 3.55 13.96 1.58
C TYR A 188 3.85 13.67 3.04
N ILE A 189 2.99 12.91 3.69
CA ILE A 189 3.15 12.51 5.08
C ILE A 189 2.61 11.09 5.31
N ASP A 190 3.44 10.23 5.91
CA ASP A 190 3.12 8.89 6.38
C ASP A 190 3.34 8.83 7.89
N PRO A 191 2.40 9.36 8.69
CA PRO A 191 2.63 9.51 10.12
C PRO A 191 2.60 8.15 10.81
N ALA A 192 3.63 7.88 11.64
CA ALA A 192 3.69 6.66 12.43
C ALA A 192 2.71 6.71 13.60
N ARG A 193 2.07 5.59 13.91
CA ARG A 193 1.23 5.49 15.10
C ARG A 193 2.06 5.59 16.38
N ARG A 194 1.64 6.42 17.32
CA ARG A 194 2.23 6.43 18.67
C ARG A 194 1.78 5.16 19.40
N THR A 195 2.75 4.39 19.90
CA THR A 195 2.47 3.24 20.76
C THR A 195 2.17 3.74 22.18
N THR A 196 0.93 4.09 22.44
CA THR A 196 0.45 4.31 23.80
C THR A 196 -0.80 3.45 23.97
N ASP A 197 -0.69 2.51 24.91
CA ASP A 197 -1.75 1.64 25.44
C ASP A 197 -2.78 1.05 24.47
N ASN A 198 -3.02 -0.22 24.58
CA ASN A 198 -3.95 -1.15 23.93
C ASN A 198 -5.39 -0.66 23.59
N LYS A 199 -5.66 0.63 23.42
CA LYS A 199 -6.94 1.13 22.96
C LYS A 199 -7.04 1.03 21.45
N ARG A 200 -7.97 0.21 20.98
CA ARG A 200 -8.29 -0.04 19.55
C ARG A 200 -8.95 1.16 18.83
N VAL A 201 -8.86 2.35 19.36
CA VAL A 201 -9.42 3.55 18.71
C VAL A 201 -8.36 4.13 17.79
N PHE A 202 -8.61 4.09 16.47
CA PHE A 202 -7.76 4.69 15.44
C PHE A 202 -8.10 6.18 15.30
N ALA A 203 -7.70 7.01 16.27
CA ALA A 203 -7.83 8.46 16.13
C ALA A 203 -6.64 9.02 15.37
N LEU A 204 -6.87 9.93 14.42
CA LEU A 204 -5.80 10.61 13.67
C LEU A 204 -4.85 11.41 14.58
N THR A 205 -5.32 11.78 15.77
CA THR A 205 -4.55 12.43 16.85
C THR A 205 -3.46 11.54 17.46
N ASP A 206 -3.58 10.21 17.31
CA ASP A 206 -2.63 9.25 17.88
C ASP A 206 -1.40 9.03 16.99
N TYR A 207 -1.33 9.75 15.88
CA TYR A 207 -0.21 9.65 14.94
C TYR A 207 0.87 10.71 15.21
N ALA A 208 2.10 10.40 14.85
CA ALA A 208 3.24 11.32 14.89
C ALA A 208 3.92 11.40 13.51
N PRO A 209 4.04 12.60 12.95
CA PRO A 209 3.55 13.89 13.42
C PRO A 209 2.02 13.98 13.42
N ASN A 210 1.44 14.83 14.29
CA ASN A 210 0.00 15.10 14.29
C ASN A 210 -0.34 15.97 13.08
N VAL A 211 -0.97 15.35 12.09
CA VAL A 211 -1.33 16.01 10.82
C VAL A 211 -2.28 17.18 11.04
N LEU A 212 -3.21 17.09 12.00
CA LEU A 212 -4.20 18.13 12.26
C LEU A 212 -3.58 19.45 12.72
N GLU A 213 -2.38 19.41 13.34
CA GLU A 213 -1.66 20.60 13.79
C GLU A 213 -0.96 21.34 12.63
N ILE A 214 -0.55 20.61 11.57
CA ILE A 214 0.29 21.19 10.50
C ILE A 214 -0.44 21.33 9.16
N LYS A 215 -1.56 20.64 8.95
CA LYS A 215 -2.25 20.59 7.66
C LYS A 215 -2.61 21.97 7.09
N GLU A 216 -3.10 22.88 7.93
CA GLU A 216 -3.48 24.23 7.48
C GLU A 216 -2.29 25.04 6.96
N THR A 217 -1.14 24.91 7.63
CA THR A 217 0.10 25.55 7.18
C THR A 217 0.56 24.98 5.85
N LEU A 218 0.56 23.65 5.71
CA LEU A 218 0.98 22.97 4.49
C LEU A 218 0.05 23.31 3.30
N LEU A 219 -1.26 23.33 3.51
CA LEU A 219 -2.24 23.70 2.48
C LEU A 219 -2.22 25.20 2.11
N ARG A 220 -1.79 26.07 3.01
CA ARG A 220 -1.58 27.49 2.72
C ARG A 220 -0.37 27.70 1.82
N GLN A 221 0.72 26.98 2.06
CA GLN A 221 1.99 27.08 1.34
C GLN A 221 1.98 26.30 0.02
N GLY A 222 1.43 25.08 0.01
CA GLY A 222 1.38 24.20 -1.14
C GLY A 222 0.04 24.15 -1.87
N GLN A 223 0.00 23.34 -2.90
CA GLN A 223 -1.21 23.10 -3.70
C GLN A 223 -1.91 21.83 -3.24
N ARG A 224 -1.16 20.86 -2.71
CA ARG A 224 -1.61 19.50 -2.38
C ARG A 224 -0.91 18.95 -1.14
N LEU A 225 -1.69 18.26 -0.31
CA LEU A 225 -1.18 17.45 0.80
C LEU A 225 -1.69 16.02 0.62
N ILE A 226 -0.79 15.06 0.56
CA ILE A 226 -1.08 13.62 0.48
C ILE A 226 -0.77 13.01 1.84
N ILE A 227 -1.77 12.38 2.46
CA ILE A 227 -1.64 11.75 3.77
C ILE A 227 -1.86 10.25 3.61
N LYS A 228 -0.86 9.44 3.95
CA LYS A 228 -0.99 8.00 4.01
C LYS A 228 -1.47 7.57 5.39
N ILE A 229 -2.47 6.72 5.42
CA ILE A 229 -3.10 6.22 6.66
C ILE A 229 -3.21 4.69 6.59
N SER A 230 -3.13 4.06 7.75
CA SER A 230 -3.32 2.62 7.88
C SER A 230 -4.66 2.15 7.29
N PRO A 231 -4.70 0.99 6.60
CA PRO A 231 -5.94 0.41 6.09
C PRO A 231 -6.95 0.05 7.20
N MET A 232 -6.53 0.02 8.46
CA MET A 232 -7.42 -0.22 9.59
C MET A 232 -8.29 0.99 9.98
N ALA A 233 -7.96 2.20 9.50
CA ALA A 233 -8.73 3.40 9.80
C ALA A 233 -10.12 3.36 9.15
N ASP A 234 -11.12 3.93 9.81
CA ASP A 234 -12.44 4.15 9.24
C ASP A 234 -12.42 5.37 8.31
N LEU A 235 -12.84 5.17 7.05
CA LEU A 235 -12.82 6.22 6.02
C LEU A 235 -13.69 7.41 6.41
N SER A 236 -14.89 7.15 6.93
CA SER A 236 -15.86 8.20 7.27
C SER A 236 -15.35 9.03 8.45
N ALA A 237 -14.77 8.39 9.46
CA ALA A 237 -14.17 9.08 10.60
C ALA A 237 -13.00 9.96 10.20
N VAL A 238 -12.13 9.48 9.29
CA VAL A 238 -11.00 10.28 8.78
C VAL A 238 -11.50 11.46 7.94
N LEU A 239 -12.49 11.27 7.07
CA LEU A 239 -13.09 12.35 6.26
C LEU A 239 -13.70 13.47 7.11
N GLN A 240 -14.28 13.14 8.28
CA GLN A 240 -14.78 14.15 9.21
C GLN A 240 -13.66 15.01 9.80
N LEU A 241 -12.47 14.46 10.02
CA LEU A 241 -11.29 15.16 10.55
C LEU A 241 -10.51 15.93 9.46
N LEU A 242 -10.67 15.52 8.20
CA LEU A 242 -9.99 16.07 7.04
C LEU A 242 -11.00 16.59 6.00
N PRO A 243 -11.79 17.63 6.32
CA PRO A 243 -12.84 18.14 5.42
C PRO A 243 -12.30 18.79 4.13
N GLU A 244 -10.98 19.02 4.04
CA GLU A 244 -10.29 19.50 2.84
C GLU A 244 -9.99 18.40 1.83
N THR A 245 -10.36 17.15 2.13
CA THR A 245 -10.12 15.99 1.25
C THR A 245 -10.88 16.15 -0.06
N THR A 246 -10.17 16.03 -1.17
CA THR A 246 -10.72 16.03 -2.53
C THR A 246 -10.84 14.61 -3.09
N ASP A 247 -9.85 13.78 -2.78
CA ASP A 247 -9.75 12.40 -3.29
C ASP A 247 -9.29 11.46 -2.18
N VAL A 248 -9.83 10.25 -2.17
CA VAL A 248 -9.35 9.14 -1.33
C VAL A 248 -8.95 8.00 -2.25
N HIS A 249 -7.73 7.49 -2.07
CA HIS A 249 -7.28 6.31 -2.79
C HIS A 249 -7.17 5.12 -1.83
N VAL A 250 -7.87 4.04 -2.14
CA VAL A 250 -7.82 2.77 -1.42
C VAL A 250 -6.95 1.82 -2.23
N VAL A 251 -5.77 1.51 -1.71
CA VAL A 251 -4.74 0.77 -2.44
C VAL A 251 -4.59 -0.63 -1.88
N SER A 252 -4.80 -1.62 -2.74
CA SER A 252 -4.64 -3.05 -2.41
C SER A 252 -3.57 -3.69 -3.30
N VAL A 253 -2.90 -4.69 -2.76
CA VAL A 253 -1.93 -5.53 -3.48
C VAL A 253 -2.29 -6.99 -3.23
N ARG A 254 -2.47 -7.76 -4.30
CA ARG A 254 -2.87 -9.18 -4.24
C ARG A 254 -4.12 -9.39 -3.37
N ASN A 255 -5.10 -8.53 -3.54
CA ASN A 255 -6.37 -8.54 -2.80
C ASN A 255 -6.25 -8.32 -1.28
N GLU A 256 -5.21 -7.63 -0.83
CA GLU A 256 -5.03 -7.17 0.55
C GLU A 256 -4.91 -5.64 0.56
N CYS A 257 -5.78 -4.95 1.30
CA CYS A 257 -5.71 -3.49 1.43
C CYS A 257 -4.45 -3.10 2.21
N LYS A 258 -3.57 -2.32 1.56
CA LYS A 258 -2.26 -1.96 2.12
C LYS A 258 -2.22 -0.56 2.71
N GLU A 259 -2.89 0.39 2.07
CA GLU A 259 -2.85 1.79 2.47
C GLU A 259 -4.07 2.57 1.99
N LEU A 260 -4.39 3.61 2.73
CA LEU A 260 -5.37 4.64 2.37
C LEU A 260 -4.60 5.95 2.16
N LEU A 261 -4.88 6.64 1.04
CA LEU A 261 -4.25 7.92 0.74
C LEU A 261 -5.34 8.98 0.67
N PHE A 262 -5.26 9.97 1.54
CA PHE A 262 -6.14 11.13 1.53
C PHE A 262 -5.41 12.27 0.84
N VAL A 263 -5.97 12.76 -0.24
CA VAL A 263 -5.45 13.90 -1.00
C VAL A 263 -6.26 15.13 -0.63
N LEU A 264 -5.60 16.11 -0.03
CA LEU A 264 -6.19 17.36 0.38
C LEU A 264 -5.74 18.46 -0.58
N GLY A 265 -6.69 19.33 -0.97
CA GLY A 265 -6.44 20.50 -1.79
C GLY A 265 -6.90 21.79 -1.11
N LYS A 266 -6.64 22.94 -1.77
CA LYS A 266 -7.20 24.23 -1.33
C LYS A 266 -8.73 24.15 -1.40
N LYS A 267 -9.39 24.41 -0.28
CA LYS A 267 -10.83 24.29 -0.10
C LYS A 267 -11.60 25.04 -1.21
N ARG A 268 -12.41 24.31 -1.97
CA ARG A 268 -13.47 24.88 -2.81
C ARG A 268 -14.80 24.69 -2.08
N THR A 269 -15.62 25.71 -2.03
CA THR A 269 -17.01 25.65 -1.53
C THR A 269 -17.78 24.61 -2.36
N SER A 270 -18.28 23.53 -1.73
CA SER A 270 -19.00 22.39 -2.34
C SER A 270 -18.15 21.48 -3.23
N GLN A 271 -17.27 20.71 -2.66
CA GLN A 271 -16.54 19.69 -3.43
C GLN A 271 -16.97 18.29 -3.00
N ALA A 272 -17.53 17.53 -3.95
CA ALA A 272 -17.74 16.10 -3.80
C ALA A 272 -16.39 15.39 -3.65
N VAL A 273 -16.31 14.37 -2.80
CA VAL A 273 -15.09 13.57 -2.58
C VAL A 273 -15.08 12.44 -3.60
N ASN A 274 -13.99 12.33 -4.37
CA ASN A 274 -13.75 11.20 -5.25
C ASN A 274 -13.13 10.05 -4.46
N ILE A 275 -13.65 8.86 -4.64
CA ILE A 275 -13.07 7.63 -4.13
C ILE A 275 -12.47 6.84 -5.29
N HIS A 276 -11.19 6.53 -5.19
CA HIS A 276 -10.47 5.73 -6.18
C HIS A 276 -10.01 4.44 -5.51
N THR A 277 -10.36 3.31 -6.07
CA THR A 277 -9.86 2.02 -5.62
C THR A 277 -8.91 1.44 -6.65
N VAL A 278 -7.82 0.84 -6.21
CA VAL A 278 -6.90 0.09 -7.04
C VAL A 278 -6.50 -1.19 -6.34
N ASN A 279 -6.55 -2.30 -7.06
CA ASN A 279 -5.99 -3.56 -6.62
C ASN A 279 -4.94 -4.02 -7.62
N PHE A 280 -3.68 -4.03 -7.19
CA PHE A 280 -2.56 -4.61 -7.94
C PHE A 280 -2.61 -6.13 -7.77
N ALA A 281 -3.33 -6.81 -8.67
CA ALA A 281 -3.33 -8.26 -8.76
C ALA A 281 -2.04 -8.78 -9.41
N THR A 282 -1.85 -10.10 -9.50
CA THR A 282 -0.60 -10.69 -10.01
C THR A 282 -0.30 -10.24 -11.44
N ASP A 283 -1.31 -10.20 -12.31
CA ASP A 283 -1.14 -9.96 -13.75
C ASP A 283 -1.89 -8.73 -14.26
N THR A 284 -2.76 -8.13 -13.43
CA THR A 284 -3.64 -7.03 -13.82
C THR A 284 -3.77 -5.99 -12.72
N GLU A 285 -4.14 -4.78 -13.12
CA GLU A 285 -4.56 -3.72 -12.20
C GLU A 285 -6.07 -3.54 -12.34
N GLN A 286 -6.80 -3.62 -11.22
CA GLN A 286 -8.25 -3.44 -11.18
C GLN A 286 -8.56 -2.09 -10.56
N TYR A 287 -9.33 -1.28 -11.28
CA TYR A 287 -9.71 0.07 -10.85
C TYR A 287 -11.22 0.20 -10.72
N PHE A 288 -11.64 0.97 -9.72
CA PHE A 288 -13.02 1.42 -9.60
C PHE A 288 -13.04 2.80 -8.94
N SER A 289 -13.70 3.78 -9.57
CA SER A 289 -13.75 5.15 -9.05
C SER A 289 -15.18 5.67 -9.05
N PHE A 290 -15.52 6.46 -8.03
CA PHE A 290 -16.86 6.98 -7.86
C PHE A 290 -16.86 8.23 -6.95
N LEU A 291 -17.92 9.01 -7.01
CA LEU A 291 -18.18 10.05 -6.03
C LEU A 291 -18.81 9.44 -4.78
N LEU A 292 -18.38 9.88 -3.61
CA LEU A 292 -18.85 9.33 -2.33
C LEU A 292 -20.40 9.37 -2.21
N GLU A 293 -21.03 10.39 -2.76
CA GLU A 293 -22.48 10.54 -2.79
C GLU A 293 -23.17 9.50 -3.66
N GLU A 294 -22.54 9.04 -4.76
CA GLU A 294 -23.14 8.04 -5.65
C GLU A 294 -23.44 6.71 -4.91
N GLU A 295 -22.59 6.32 -3.95
CA GLU A 295 -22.87 5.12 -3.13
C GLU A 295 -24.09 5.32 -2.21
N LYS A 296 -24.26 6.55 -1.67
CA LYS A 296 -25.41 6.85 -0.79
C LYS A 296 -26.73 6.75 -1.57
N ASP A 297 -26.73 7.25 -2.79
CA ASP A 297 -27.91 7.32 -3.66
C ASP A 297 -28.19 6.02 -4.42
N ALA A 298 -27.22 5.12 -4.48
CA ALA A 298 -27.33 3.85 -5.21
C ALA A 298 -28.42 2.95 -4.64
N GLN A 299 -29.25 2.40 -5.53
CA GLN A 299 -30.34 1.44 -5.23
C GLN A 299 -30.08 0.15 -6.00
N PRO A 300 -29.41 -0.84 -5.40
CA PRO A 300 -29.14 -2.11 -6.04
C PRO A 300 -30.40 -2.97 -6.08
N ARG A 301 -30.49 -3.84 -7.08
CA ARG A 301 -31.49 -4.90 -7.09
C ARG A 301 -31.03 -6.01 -6.15
N TYR A 302 -31.96 -6.55 -5.36
CA TYR A 302 -31.74 -7.69 -4.50
C TYR A 302 -32.44 -8.93 -5.06
N THR A 303 -31.80 -10.09 -4.92
CA THR A 303 -32.35 -11.35 -5.36
C THR A 303 -32.00 -12.47 -4.39
N SER A 304 -32.89 -13.47 -4.27
CA SER A 304 -32.60 -14.75 -3.63
C SER A 304 -32.16 -15.82 -4.64
N HIS A 305 -32.28 -15.52 -5.94
CA HIS A 305 -31.84 -16.39 -7.00
C HIS A 305 -30.34 -16.22 -7.26
N ILE A 306 -29.64 -17.33 -7.35
CA ILE A 306 -28.22 -17.36 -7.69
C ILE A 306 -28.14 -17.71 -9.19
N GLY A 307 -27.67 -16.75 -9.99
CA GLY A 307 -27.49 -16.92 -11.43
C GLY A 307 -26.25 -17.77 -11.78
N SER A 308 -25.93 -17.82 -13.05
CA SER A 308 -24.82 -18.61 -13.60
C SER A 308 -23.45 -18.15 -13.11
N TYR A 309 -23.33 -16.91 -12.66
CA TYR A 309 -22.06 -16.31 -12.19
C TYR A 309 -22.24 -15.63 -10.83
N LEU A 310 -21.20 -15.77 -10.01
CA LEU A 310 -21.09 -15.10 -8.71
C LEU A 310 -19.88 -14.17 -8.70
N TYR A 311 -20.03 -13.02 -8.09
CA TYR A 311 -18.98 -11.99 -8.05
C TYR A 311 -18.68 -11.59 -6.61
N GLU A 312 -17.40 -11.41 -6.35
CA GLU A 312 -16.89 -10.90 -5.07
C GLU A 312 -15.93 -9.74 -5.35
N PRO A 313 -16.24 -8.51 -4.88
CA PRO A 313 -15.36 -7.36 -5.07
C PRO A 313 -13.99 -7.58 -4.44
N ASN A 314 -12.98 -6.96 -4.99
CA ASN A 314 -11.65 -6.98 -4.39
C ASN A 314 -11.61 -6.14 -3.10
N SER A 315 -10.55 -6.32 -2.31
CA SER A 315 -10.40 -5.70 -1.00
C SER A 315 -10.39 -4.16 -1.03
N SER A 316 -9.95 -3.52 -2.12
CA SER A 316 -10.00 -2.07 -2.24
C SER A 316 -11.43 -1.55 -2.42
N VAL A 317 -12.25 -2.23 -3.22
CA VAL A 317 -13.68 -1.90 -3.37
C VAL A 317 -14.42 -2.14 -2.06
N LEU A 318 -14.18 -3.29 -1.40
CA LEU A 318 -14.79 -3.58 -0.10
C LEU A 318 -14.43 -2.53 0.95
N LYS A 319 -13.15 -2.15 1.03
CA LYS A 319 -12.68 -1.12 1.98
C LYS A 319 -13.23 0.26 1.67
N SER A 320 -13.51 0.57 0.39
CA SER A 320 -14.08 1.86 -0.02
C SER A 320 -15.55 2.03 0.37
N GLY A 321 -16.25 0.94 0.70
CA GLY A 321 -17.67 0.96 1.04
C GLY A 321 -18.61 0.96 -0.16
N ALA A 322 -18.14 0.75 -1.39
CA ALA A 322 -18.94 0.75 -2.62
C ALA A 322 -19.78 -0.53 -2.78
N PHE A 323 -20.69 -0.78 -1.87
CA PHE A 323 -21.45 -2.04 -1.82
C PHE A 323 -22.70 -2.05 -2.68
N LYS A 324 -23.34 -0.89 -2.87
CA LYS A 324 -24.55 -0.74 -3.68
C LYS A 324 -24.20 -0.31 -5.10
N LEU A 325 -23.32 0.65 -5.22
CA LEU A 325 -22.94 1.24 -6.48
C LEU A 325 -22.26 0.24 -7.42
N VAL A 326 -21.42 -0.65 -6.89
CA VAL A 326 -20.78 -1.70 -7.70
C VAL A 326 -21.81 -2.61 -8.35
N ALA A 327 -22.90 -2.95 -7.66
CA ALA A 327 -24.00 -3.72 -8.27
C ALA A 327 -24.62 -2.95 -9.44
N ASN A 328 -24.96 -1.69 -9.23
CA ASN A 328 -25.62 -0.86 -10.25
C ASN A 328 -24.74 -0.66 -11.48
N ARG A 329 -23.44 -0.35 -11.30
CA ARG A 329 -22.53 -0.07 -12.43
C ARG A 329 -22.26 -1.29 -13.30
N TYR A 330 -22.25 -2.48 -12.70
CA TYR A 330 -21.99 -3.72 -13.41
C TYR A 330 -23.26 -4.50 -13.77
N GLY A 331 -24.46 -3.93 -13.49
CA GLY A 331 -25.73 -4.57 -13.79
C GLY A 331 -25.95 -5.89 -13.03
N LEU A 332 -25.39 -6.00 -11.83
CA LEU A 332 -25.45 -7.18 -11.00
C LEU A 332 -26.60 -7.10 -9.99
N GLU A 333 -27.09 -8.24 -9.56
CA GLU A 333 -28.02 -8.33 -8.44
C GLU A 333 -27.29 -8.73 -7.18
N LYS A 334 -27.65 -8.10 -6.06
CA LYS A 334 -27.03 -8.32 -4.75
C LYS A 334 -27.81 -9.41 -4.02
N LEU A 335 -27.12 -10.42 -3.47
CA LEU A 335 -27.78 -11.55 -2.82
C LEU A 335 -28.41 -11.15 -1.48
N HIS A 336 -27.82 -10.19 -0.75
CA HIS A 336 -28.39 -9.73 0.53
C HIS A 336 -27.85 -8.33 0.88
N PRO A 337 -28.61 -7.47 1.57
CA PRO A 337 -28.13 -6.13 2.00
C PRO A 337 -26.78 -6.13 2.72
N HIS A 338 -26.55 -7.10 3.59
CA HIS A 338 -25.31 -7.21 4.38
C HIS A 338 -24.25 -8.14 3.78
N SER A 339 -24.56 -8.86 2.69
CA SER A 339 -23.57 -9.66 1.96
C SER A 339 -22.92 -8.82 0.86
N HIS A 340 -21.65 -9.07 0.58
CA HIS A 340 -20.92 -8.45 -0.52
C HIS A 340 -20.73 -9.43 -1.68
N LEU A 341 -21.72 -10.29 -1.90
CA LEU A 341 -21.81 -11.21 -3.02
C LEU A 341 -22.87 -10.74 -3.99
N TYR A 342 -22.54 -10.84 -5.28
CA TYR A 342 -23.39 -10.40 -6.38
C TYR A 342 -23.50 -11.52 -7.40
N THR A 343 -24.58 -11.49 -8.19
CA THR A 343 -24.86 -12.55 -9.16
C THR A 343 -25.39 -11.99 -10.48
N SER A 344 -25.22 -12.77 -11.54
CA SER A 344 -25.76 -12.52 -12.88
C SER A 344 -25.83 -13.82 -13.67
N ASP A 345 -26.73 -13.88 -14.64
CA ASP A 345 -26.78 -14.98 -15.63
C ASP A 345 -25.76 -14.82 -16.75
N HIS A 346 -25.15 -13.63 -16.89
CA HIS A 346 -24.16 -13.30 -17.90
C HIS A 346 -22.83 -12.98 -17.26
N LEU A 347 -21.73 -13.36 -17.92
CA LEU A 347 -20.39 -13.02 -17.46
C LEU A 347 -20.12 -11.52 -17.66
N VAL A 348 -19.69 -10.85 -16.58
CA VAL A 348 -19.18 -9.49 -16.58
C VAL A 348 -17.65 -9.54 -16.44
N GLU A 349 -16.94 -9.28 -17.53
CA GLU A 349 -15.48 -9.48 -17.60
C GLU A 349 -14.66 -8.47 -16.82
N ASP A 350 -15.09 -7.19 -16.82
CA ASP A 350 -14.32 -6.08 -16.21
C ASP A 350 -14.69 -5.81 -14.74
N PHE A 351 -15.26 -6.80 -14.07
CA PHE A 351 -15.64 -6.66 -12.66
C PHE A 351 -14.40 -6.44 -11.77
N PRO A 352 -14.38 -5.43 -10.87
CA PRO A 352 -13.24 -5.14 -10.02
C PRO A 352 -13.18 -6.10 -8.82
N GLY A 353 -12.90 -7.35 -9.08
CA GLY A 353 -12.91 -8.42 -8.10
C GLY A 353 -12.66 -9.78 -8.71
N ARG A 354 -13.31 -10.79 -8.15
CA ARG A 354 -13.29 -12.17 -8.63
C ARG A 354 -14.65 -12.54 -9.20
N ALA A 355 -14.65 -13.18 -10.34
CA ALA A 355 -15.84 -13.80 -10.93
C ALA A 355 -15.71 -15.32 -10.86
N PHE A 356 -16.79 -15.99 -10.51
CA PHE A 356 -16.88 -17.44 -10.40
C PHE A 356 -18.05 -17.95 -11.25
N GLN A 357 -17.85 -19.03 -11.97
CA GLN A 357 -18.95 -19.75 -12.57
C GLN A 357 -19.59 -20.67 -11.52
N VAL A 358 -20.88 -20.53 -11.30
CA VAL A 358 -21.66 -21.41 -10.41
C VAL A 358 -21.80 -22.77 -11.09
N LYS A 359 -21.32 -23.83 -10.48
CA LYS A 359 -21.43 -25.19 -10.97
C LYS A 359 -22.62 -25.91 -10.39
N GLU A 360 -22.85 -25.70 -9.12
CA GLU A 360 -23.94 -26.38 -8.40
C GLU A 360 -24.29 -25.58 -7.13
N ILE A 361 -25.54 -25.58 -6.78
CA ILE A 361 -26.10 -25.01 -5.56
C ILE A 361 -26.63 -26.17 -4.73
N LEU A 362 -26.13 -26.31 -3.52
CA LEU A 362 -26.42 -27.44 -2.65
C LEU A 362 -26.99 -26.95 -1.32
N ASP A 363 -28.04 -27.63 -0.83
CA ASP A 363 -28.55 -27.35 0.49
C ASP A 363 -27.57 -27.82 1.56
N PHE A 364 -27.30 -26.95 2.53
CA PHE A 364 -26.33 -27.24 3.57
C PHE A 364 -26.81 -28.37 4.48
N SER A 365 -26.03 -29.44 4.58
CA SER A 365 -26.23 -30.50 5.57
C SER A 365 -24.91 -31.13 6.01
N SER A 366 -24.87 -31.67 7.22
CA SER A 366 -23.67 -32.37 7.73
C SER A 366 -23.29 -33.60 6.88
N LYS A 367 -24.27 -34.21 6.19
CA LYS A 367 -24.03 -35.32 5.27
C LYS A 367 -23.35 -34.83 4.00
N LEU A 368 -23.79 -33.67 3.48
CA LEU A 368 -23.22 -33.03 2.30
C LEU A 368 -21.75 -32.64 2.52
N LEU A 369 -21.40 -32.05 3.66
CA LEU A 369 -20.01 -31.70 3.98
C LEU A 369 -19.08 -32.91 3.91
N LYS A 370 -19.52 -34.08 4.40
CA LYS A 370 -18.74 -35.32 4.30
C LYS A 370 -18.61 -35.82 2.86
N GLN A 371 -19.61 -35.57 2.04
CA GLN A 371 -19.57 -35.94 0.61
C GLN A 371 -18.65 -34.99 -0.18
N ILE A 372 -18.76 -33.68 0.03
CA ILE A 372 -17.91 -32.67 -0.64
C ILE A 372 -16.43 -32.89 -0.29
N SER A 373 -16.10 -33.17 0.96
CA SER A 373 -14.72 -33.40 1.36
C SER A 373 -14.07 -34.62 0.67
N ARG A 374 -14.88 -35.57 0.16
CA ARG A 374 -14.39 -36.73 -0.60
C ARG A 374 -14.24 -36.43 -2.10
N THR A 375 -15.11 -35.58 -2.66
CA THR A 375 -15.14 -35.25 -4.09
C THR A 375 -14.27 -34.05 -4.44
N ILE A 376 -14.06 -33.13 -3.51
CA ILE A 376 -13.26 -31.91 -3.68
C ILE A 376 -12.16 -31.89 -2.62
N PRO A 377 -11.00 -32.51 -2.88
CA PRO A 377 -9.94 -32.68 -1.89
C PRO A 377 -9.24 -31.36 -1.50
N LYS A 378 -9.37 -30.31 -2.32
CA LYS A 378 -8.85 -28.95 -2.04
C LYS A 378 -9.88 -27.93 -2.48
N ALA A 379 -10.38 -27.13 -1.55
CA ALA A 379 -11.28 -26.01 -1.80
C ALA A 379 -10.88 -24.81 -0.94
N ASN A 380 -11.02 -23.62 -1.51
CA ASN A 380 -11.06 -22.40 -0.72
C ASN A 380 -12.48 -22.25 -0.16
N ILE A 381 -12.60 -22.21 1.15
CA ILE A 381 -13.88 -22.05 1.82
C ILE A 381 -13.98 -20.58 2.24
N THR A 382 -15.01 -19.89 1.77
CA THR A 382 -15.37 -18.56 2.24
C THR A 382 -16.72 -18.69 2.96
N THR A 383 -16.78 -18.29 4.21
CA THR A 383 -18.02 -18.19 4.98
C THR A 383 -18.40 -16.73 5.09
N HIS A 384 -19.67 -16.43 4.83
CA HIS A 384 -20.23 -15.11 5.11
C HIS A 384 -21.21 -15.31 6.26
N ASP A 385 -20.88 -14.72 7.40
CA ASP A 385 -21.81 -14.69 8.54
C ASP A 385 -23.01 -13.83 8.14
N ASN A 386 -24.17 -14.45 8.06
CA ASN A 386 -25.42 -13.72 8.07
C ASN A 386 -25.80 -13.53 9.56
N PRO A 387 -26.06 -12.28 10.00
CA PRO A 387 -26.53 -12.00 11.36
C PRO A 387 -27.89 -12.65 11.65
#